data_53384484dd6f2035c43996824035e085
#
_entry.id   53384484dd6f2035c43996824035e085
#
_cell.length_a   1.000
_cell.length_b   1.000
_cell.length_c   1.000
_cell.angle_alpha   90.00
_cell.angle_beta   90.00
_cell.angle_gamma   90.00
#
_symmetry.space_group_name_H-M   'P 1'
#
loop_
_entity.id
_entity.type
_entity.pdbx_description
1 polymer ?
#
loop_
_entity_poly.entity_id
_entity_poly.type
_entity_poly.pdbx_seq_one_letter_code
_entity_poly.pdbx_strand_id
1 'polypeptide(L)'
;MKQKKHIGLALFLILIISIIYIILAVKPLNKEYSFTPVWKISTANPVINNSNSKPNSYFHLGQTLGYFDEDGNISLYKSFPSKVSISNSYFATYDSEAKNTEFYNSDGSKAGVIEASGFPYFAGNLVYVFLPGGCSFSKCSETGKILWTFEGTFPITAFAAKENYTAVGLSNGTIKVLNNENGSTEIDFAPGGSDYPVILGLDISEDGQYIASISGHNHQRFVLSHREENQQKIIYHRFFEHDSPYRTIVHFGKDGKRVFFNFYKGLGIYDIESKAEQTLELKDKLISIEETDDLTLLLGKEKNTYTVSVIDNTNTLEGAFSFTADSAFLHATDNNIYLGKDNSISKIQVTRE
;
A
#
# COMPACT_ATOMS: atom_id res chain seq x y z
N MET A 1 -64.58 -32.15 15.30
CA MET A 1 -63.72 -32.25 14.11
C MET A 1 -62.97 -30.94 13.73
N LYS A 2 -63.55 -29.75 13.91
CA LYS A 2 -62.92 -28.45 13.58
C LYS A 2 -61.61 -28.15 14.36
N GLN A 3 -61.58 -28.48 15.66
CA GLN A 3 -60.45 -28.16 16.54
C GLN A 3 -59.12 -28.89 16.16
N LYS A 4 -59.19 -30.14 15.69
CA LYS A 4 -58.03 -30.91 15.23
C LYS A 4 -57.42 -30.35 13.96
N LYS A 5 -58.22 -29.72 13.06
CA LYS A 5 -57.75 -29.09 11.84
C LYS A 5 -56.90 -27.82 12.10
N HIS A 6 -57.25 -27.04 13.12
CA HIS A 6 -56.49 -25.83 13.50
C HIS A 6 -55.15 -26.16 14.16
N ILE A 7 -55.09 -27.27 14.92
CA ILE A 7 -53.82 -27.74 15.52
C ILE A 7 -52.83 -28.19 14.43
N GLY A 8 -53.31 -28.95 13.42
CA GLY A 8 -52.46 -29.37 12.29
C GLY A 8 -51.93 -28.19 11.45
N LEU A 9 -52.75 -27.16 11.22
CA LEU A 9 -52.34 -25.96 10.52
C LEU A 9 -51.32 -25.15 11.32
N ALA A 10 -51.50 -25.03 12.64
CA ALA A 10 -50.54 -24.34 13.50
C ALA A 10 -49.19 -25.05 13.56
N LEU A 11 -49.17 -26.37 13.67
CA LEU A 11 -47.92 -27.16 13.62
C LEU A 11 -47.19 -27.03 12.26
N PHE A 12 -47.93 -27.00 11.17
CA PHE A 12 -47.36 -26.78 9.82
C PHE A 12 -46.76 -25.40 9.67
N LEU A 13 -47.41 -24.35 10.17
CA LEU A 13 -46.87 -22.98 10.17
C LEU A 13 -45.62 -22.85 11.05
N ILE A 14 -45.59 -23.48 12.23
CA ILE A 14 -44.42 -23.52 13.10
C ILE A 14 -43.25 -24.21 12.38
N LEU A 15 -43.52 -25.32 11.69
CA LEU A 15 -42.48 -26.03 10.91
C LEU A 15 -41.91 -25.16 9.81
N ILE A 16 -42.76 -24.45 9.04
CA ILE A 16 -42.30 -23.54 7.98
C ILE A 16 -41.48 -22.40 8.57
N ILE A 17 -41.93 -21.76 9.65
CA ILE A 17 -41.20 -20.68 10.30
C ILE A 17 -39.83 -21.18 10.82
N SER A 18 -39.81 -22.40 11.39
CA SER A 18 -38.56 -23.00 11.86
C SER A 18 -37.60 -23.29 10.70
N ILE A 19 -38.07 -23.77 9.56
CA ILE A 19 -37.27 -24.01 8.35
C ILE A 19 -36.72 -22.67 7.81
N ILE A 20 -37.56 -21.66 7.69
CA ILE A 20 -37.15 -20.33 7.25
C ILE A 20 -36.13 -19.75 8.23
N TYR A 21 -36.35 -19.88 9.54
CA TYR A 21 -35.40 -19.45 10.56
C TYR A 21 -34.03 -20.15 10.42
N ILE A 22 -34.03 -21.48 10.23
CA ILE A 22 -32.80 -22.25 10.02
C ILE A 22 -32.07 -21.77 8.75
N ILE A 23 -32.78 -21.60 7.63
CA ILE A 23 -32.20 -21.11 6.37
C ILE A 23 -31.60 -19.72 6.53
N LEU A 24 -32.25 -18.83 7.28
CA LEU A 24 -31.77 -17.48 7.53
C LEU A 24 -30.66 -17.41 8.61
N ALA A 25 -30.70 -18.34 9.58
CA ALA A 25 -29.74 -18.40 10.69
C ALA A 25 -28.48 -19.20 10.35
N VAL A 26 -28.55 -20.17 9.45
CA VAL A 26 -27.37 -20.91 8.93
C VAL A 26 -26.64 -20.01 7.95
N LYS A 27 -25.82 -19.12 8.48
CA LYS A 27 -24.73 -18.54 7.67
C LYS A 27 -23.77 -19.68 7.38
N PRO A 28 -23.36 -19.89 6.09
CA PRO A 28 -22.24 -20.79 5.84
C PRO A 28 -21.08 -20.31 6.71
N LEU A 29 -20.45 -21.22 7.43
CA LEU A 29 -19.20 -20.93 8.13
C LEU A 29 -18.25 -20.37 7.05
N ASN A 30 -17.80 -19.14 7.22
CA ASN A 30 -16.79 -18.59 6.36
C ASN A 30 -15.57 -19.52 6.46
N LYS A 31 -14.90 -19.72 5.33
CA LYS A 31 -13.66 -20.49 5.33
C LYS A 31 -12.69 -19.84 6.31
N GLU A 32 -12.16 -20.62 7.22
CA GLU A 32 -11.23 -20.13 8.21
C GLU A 32 -9.85 -19.95 7.59
N TYR A 33 -9.15 -18.87 7.96
CA TYR A 33 -7.77 -18.65 7.59
C TYR A 33 -6.85 -19.15 8.69
N SER A 34 -5.94 -20.04 8.34
CA SER A 34 -4.90 -20.53 9.23
C SER A 34 -3.58 -19.81 8.96
N PHE A 35 -2.96 -19.26 10.00
CA PHE A 35 -1.69 -18.56 9.97
C PHE A 35 -0.61 -19.44 10.59
N THR A 36 0.19 -20.08 9.75
CA THR A 36 1.21 -21.03 10.20
C THR A 36 2.60 -20.38 10.17
N PRO A 37 3.27 -20.19 11.32
CA PRO A 37 4.66 -19.77 11.35
C PRO A 37 5.56 -20.78 10.65
N VAL A 38 6.32 -20.36 9.65
CA VAL A 38 7.22 -21.25 8.88
C VAL A 38 8.63 -21.18 9.41
N TRP A 39 9.18 -19.96 9.50
CA TRP A 39 10.51 -19.73 10.05
C TRP A 39 10.61 -18.35 10.71
N LYS A 40 11.64 -18.23 11.56
CA LYS A 40 12.05 -16.97 12.16
C LYS A 40 13.56 -16.87 12.14
N ILE A 41 14.08 -15.77 11.60
CA ILE A 41 15.53 -15.51 11.52
C ILE A 41 15.88 -14.26 12.31
N SER A 42 17.14 -14.20 12.77
CA SER A 42 17.70 -13.02 13.44
C SER A 42 18.49 -12.16 12.45
N THR A 43 18.27 -10.85 12.50
CA THR A 43 19.04 -9.86 11.73
C THR A 43 20.12 -9.19 12.58
N ALA A 44 20.25 -9.52 13.88
CA ALA A 44 21.28 -8.94 14.75
C ALA A 44 22.69 -9.41 14.38
N ASN A 45 22.83 -10.68 13.99
CA ASN A 45 24.10 -11.28 13.52
C ASN A 45 23.78 -12.22 12.35
N PRO A 46 23.42 -11.68 11.20
CA PRO A 46 22.97 -12.53 10.09
C PRO A 46 24.11 -13.35 9.51
N VAL A 47 23.84 -14.61 9.23
CA VAL A 47 24.71 -15.42 8.37
C VAL A 47 24.31 -15.09 6.93
N ILE A 48 25.23 -14.44 6.20
CA ILE A 48 25.02 -14.16 4.79
C ILE A 48 25.27 -15.43 4.00
N ASN A 49 24.23 -15.98 3.42
CA ASN A 49 24.34 -17.13 2.52
C ASN A 49 24.29 -16.62 1.08
N ASN A 50 25.38 -16.81 0.35
CA ASN A 50 25.40 -16.60 -1.11
C ASN A 50 24.64 -17.76 -1.78
N SER A 51 23.35 -17.91 -1.47
CA SER A 51 22.49 -18.83 -2.20
C SER A 51 22.29 -18.27 -3.62
N ASN A 52 22.28 -19.14 -4.63
CA ASN A 52 21.92 -18.76 -5.99
C ASN A 52 20.42 -18.44 -6.13
N SER A 53 19.68 -18.40 -5.02
CA SER A 53 18.27 -18.06 -4.99
C SER A 53 18.11 -16.55 -5.14
N LYS A 54 17.20 -16.16 -6.02
CA LYS A 54 16.86 -14.74 -6.22
C LYS A 54 16.21 -14.20 -4.93
N PRO A 55 16.62 -13.01 -4.42
CA PRO A 55 15.95 -12.40 -3.28
C PRO A 55 14.46 -12.22 -3.56
N ASN A 56 13.64 -12.59 -2.59
CA ASN A 56 12.18 -12.52 -2.70
C ASN A 56 11.64 -11.22 -2.11
N SER A 57 12.27 -10.69 -1.06
CA SER A 57 11.84 -9.49 -0.38
C SER A 57 13.03 -8.76 0.25
N TYR A 58 12.77 -7.52 0.66
CA TYR A 58 13.73 -6.68 1.38
C TYR A 58 13.25 -6.39 2.80
N PHE A 59 14.16 -5.90 3.64
CA PHE A 59 13.83 -5.34 4.94
C PHE A 59 14.56 -4.03 5.18
N HIS A 60 13.88 -3.18 5.95
CA HIS A 60 14.45 -1.97 6.54
C HIS A 60 14.01 -1.92 8.01
N LEU A 61 14.94 -2.21 8.91
CA LEU A 61 14.71 -2.24 10.37
C LEU A 61 15.71 -1.34 11.07
N GLY A 62 15.24 -0.24 11.63
CA GLY A 62 16.09 0.77 12.24
C GLY A 62 17.13 1.32 11.26
N GLN A 63 18.41 1.12 11.52
CA GLN A 63 19.53 1.53 10.65
C GLN A 63 20.16 0.35 9.91
N THR A 64 19.38 -0.68 9.64
CA THR A 64 19.80 -1.84 8.87
C THR A 64 18.86 -2.10 7.70
N LEU A 65 19.41 -2.52 6.60
CA LEU A 65 18.70 -2.96 5.42
C LEU A 65 19.25 -4.29 4.92
N GLY A 66 18.49 -4.99 4.15
CA GLY A 66 18.95 -6.19 3.47
C GLY A 66 17.87 -6.86 2.65
N TYR A 67 18.27 -7.96 2.05
CA TYR A 67 17.41 -8.80 1.23
C TYR A 67 17.45 -10.25 1.72
N PHE A 68 16.35 -10.94 1.57
CA PHE A 68 16.22 -12.34 1.96
C PHE A 68 15.38 -13.10 0.92
N ASP A 69 15.60 -14.40 0.87
CA ASP A 69 14.86 -15.31 0.01
C ASP A 69 13.66 -15.93 0.73
N GLU A 70 12.91 -16.74 0.02
CA GLU A 70 11.71 -17.40 0.54
C GLU A 70 12.00 -18.36 1.69
N ASP A 71 13.20 -18.94 1.76
CA ASP A 71 13.65 -19.86 2.80
C ASP A 71 14.23 -19.15 4.03
N GLY A 72 14.32 -17.81 3.98
CA GLY A 72 14.87 -16.99 5.07
C GLY A 72 16.39 -16.82 5.03
N ASN A 73 17.04 -17.19 3.92
CA ASN A 73 18.46 -16.90 3.77
C ASN A 73 18.65 -15.41 3.46
N ILE A 74 19.48 -14.75 4.26
CA ILE A 74 19.84 -13.34 4.03
C ILE A 74 20.93 -13.30 2.97
N SER A 75 20.63 -12.73 1.81
CA SER A 75 21.57 -12.56 0.70
C SER A 75 22.40 -11.28 0.82
N LEU A 76 21.84 -10.26 1.44
CA LEU A 76 22.49 -8.99 1.67
C LEU A 76 22.10 -8.41 3.02
N TYR A 77 23.07 -7.88 3.74
CA TYR A 77 22.88 -7.14 4.98
C TYR A 77 23.82 -5.94 5.02
N LYS A 78 23.29 -4.77 5.33
CA LYS A 78 24.06 -3.53 5.42
C LYS A 78 23.52 -2.63 6.53
N SER A 79 24.41 -2.11 7.35
CA SER A 79 24.11 -1.00 8.24
C SER A 79 24.43 0.32 7.55
N PHE A 80 23.64 1.35 7.85
CA PHE A 80 23.84 2.67 7.26
C PHE A 80 23.61 3.76 8.32
N PRO A 81 24.45 4.82 8.34
CA PRO A 81 24.32 5.89 9.33
C PRO A 81 23.39 7.02 8.92
N SER A 82 23.01 7.06 7.64
CA SER A 82 22.36 8.20 7.00
C SER A 82 20.93 7.88 6.52
N LYS A 83 20.60 8.18 5.30
CA LYS A 83 19.28 7.92 4.69
C LYS A 83 19.37 6.72 3.77
N VAL A 84 18.22 6.10 3.53
CA VAL A 84 18.08 4.94 2.65
C VAL A 84 16.86 5.10 1.74
N SER A 85 17.01 4.64 0.52
CA SER A 85 15.91 4.28 -0.38
C SER A 85 16.10 2.82 -0.75
N ILE A 86 15.03 2.03 -0.71
CA ILE A 86 15.06 0.60 -0.98
C ILE A 86 13.75 0.15 -1.62
N SER A 87 13.83 -0.79 -2.54
CA SER A 87 12.72 -1.52 -3.16
C SER A 87 13.10 -2.99 -3.31
N ASN A 88 12.26 -3.80 -3.89
CA ASN A 88 12.59 -5.19 -4.20
C ASN A 88 13.76 -5.34 -5.19
N SER A 89 14.04 -4.32 -6.01
CA SER A 89 15.07 -4.38 -7.04
C SER A 89 16.35 -3.65 -6.66
N TYR A 90 16.24 -2.49 -6.01
CA TYR A 90 17.35 -1.58 -5.80
C TYR A 90 17.40 -1.03 -4.38
N PHE A 91 18.62 -0.66 -3.96
CA PHE A 91 18.83 0.15 -2.77
C PHE A 91 19.93 1.18 -2.96
N ALA A 92 19.81 2.29 -2.24
CA ALA A 92 20.86 3.29 -2.09
C ALA A 92 20.89 3.80 -0.65
N THR A 93 22.10 4.06 -0.14
CA THR A 93 22.32 4.82 1.09
C THR A 93 22.91 6.16 0.71
N TYR A 94 22.40 7.26 1.25
CA TYR A 94 22.78 8.60 0.83
C TYR A 94 22.71 9.60 1.96
N ASP A 95 23.48 10.67 1.87
CA ASP A 95 23.50 11.79 2.80
C ASP A 95 22.59 12.94 2.32
N SER A 96 22.38 13.94 3.16
CA SER A 96 21.52 15.08 2.84
C SER A 96 22.00 15.92 1.66
N GLU A 97 23.30 15.86 1.35
CA GLU A 97 23.94 16.59 0.24
C GLU A 97 24.40 15.63 -0.87
N ALA A 98 23.71 14.53 -1.05
CA ALA A 98 24.09 13.51 -2.02
C ALA A 98 24.21 14.09 -3.43
N LYS A 99 25.41 13.94 -3.99
CA LYS A 99 25.74 14.14 -5.40
C LYS A 99 26.29 12.83 -5.92
N ASN A 100 25.93 12.43 -7.13
CA ASN A 100 26.40 11.17 -7.72
C ASN A 100 26.12 9.96 -6.81
N THR A 101 24.85 9.71 -6.52
CA THR A 101 24.44 8.63 -5.63
C THR A 101 24.60 7.28 -6.32
N GLU A 102 25.49 6.42 -5.79
CA GLU A 102 25.57 5.03 -6.20
C GLU A 102 24.37 4.25 -5.68
N PHE A 103 23.83 3.37 -6.51
CA PHE A 103 22.80 2.44 -6.10
C PHE A 103 23.13 1.02 -6.59
N TYR A 104 22.52 0.06 -5.93
CA TYR A 104 22.90 -1.34 -6.02
C TYR A 104 21.67 -2.21 -6.26
N ASN A 105 21.88 -3.32 -6.94
CA ASN A 105 20.90 -4.39 -7.09
C ASN A 105 20.67 -5.11 -5.76
N SER A 106 19.60 -5.87 -5.67
CA SER A 106 19.25 -6.68 -4.49
C SER A 106 20.29 -7.73 -4.12
N ASP A 107 21.18 -8.11 -5.03
CA ASP A 107 22.33 -9.01 -4.79
C ASP A 107 23.60 -8.27 -4.30
N GLY A 108 23.54 -6.94 -4.19
CA GLY A 108 24.64 -6.10 -3.77
C GLY A 108 25.60 -5.68 -4.89
N SER A 109 25.41 -6.14 -6.11
CA SER A 109 26.16 -5.66 -7.27
C SER A 109 25.78 -4.21 -7.60
N LYS A 110 26.73 -3.40 -8.03
CA LYS A 110 26.46 -2.02 -8.43
C LYS A 110 25.56 -1.99 -9.67
N ALA A 111 24.39 -1.36 -9.54
CA ALA A 111 23.49 -1.13 -10.66
C ALA A 111 23.88 0.12 -11.45
N GLY A 112 24.19 1.21 -10.77
CA GLY A 112 24.51 2.45 -11.45
C GLY A 112 24.87 3.61 -10.54
N VAL A 113 24.91 4.80 -11.15
CA VAL A 113 25.15 6.08 -10.46
C VAL A 113 24.14 7.10 -10.96
N ILE A 114 23.43 7.74 -10.03
CA ILE A 114 22.56 8.87 -10.35
C ILE A 114 23.40 10.14 -10.30
N GLU A 115 23.75 10.68 -11.45
CA GLU A 115 24.59 11.88 -11.59
C GLU A 115 23.78 13.17 -11.40
N ALA A 116 23.02 13.25 -10.31
CA ALA A 116 22.23 14.42 -9.94
C ALA A 116 22.26 14.63 -8.43
N SER A 117 22.16 15.90 -8.02
CA SER A 117 21.92 16.20 -6.61
C SER A 117 20.46 15.92 -6.27
N GLY A 118 20.23 15.28 -5.13
CA GLY A 118 18.87 14.97 -4.67
C GLY A 118 18.81 13.66 -3.92
N PHE A 119 17.59 13.19 -3.67
CA PHE A 119 17.43 11.90 -3.01
C PHE A 119 16.85 10.86 -3.99
N PRO A 120 17.45 9.66 -4.04
CA PRO A 120 16.96 8.59 -4.87
C PRO A 120 15.63 8.05 -4.32
N TYR A 121 14.76 7.63 -5.22
CA TYR A 121 13.51 6.94 -4.88
C TYR A 121 13.32 5.78 -5.85
N PHE A 122 13.04 4.60 -5.31
CA PHE A 122 12.81 3.39 -6.09
C PHE A 122 11.37 2.94 -5.93
N ALA A 123 10.66 2.76 -7.04
CA ALA A 123 9.35 2.17 -7.10
C ALA A 123 9.45 0.85 -7.90
N GLY A 124 9.56 -0.28 -7.20
CA GLY A 124 9.90 -1.55 -7.83
C GLY A 124 11.24 -1.47 -8.56
N ASN A 125 11.22 -1.59 -9.88
CA ASN A 125 12.37 -1.48 -10.79
C ASN A 125 12.55 -0.07 -11.40
N LEU A 126 11.69 0.88 -11.05
CA LEU A 126 11.77 2.25 -11.53
C LEU A 126 12.70 3.08 -10.65
N VAL A 127 13.56 3.88 -11.29
CA VAL A 127 14.56 4.71 -10.64
C VAL A 127 14.23 6.19 -10.84
N TYR A 128 14.11 6.90 -9.72
CA TYR A 128 13.87 8.35 -9.70
C TYR A 128 14.86 9.06 -8.79
N VAL A 129 15.05 10.35 -9.03
CA VAL A 129 15.75 11.26 -8.12
C VAL A 129 14.90 12.52 -7.93
N PHE A 130 14.56 12.81 -6.69
CA PHE A 130 13.90 14.06 -6.33
C PHE A 130 14.94 15.15 -6.16
N LEU A 131 14.80 16.21 -6.93
CA LEU A 131 15.78 17.28 -7.00
C LEU A 131 15.63 18.26 -5.83
N PRO A 132 16.69 19.02 -5.48
CA PRO A 132 16.62 20.05 -4.44
C PRO A 132 15.50 21.06 -4.73
N GLY A 133 14.85 21.55 -3.65
CA GLY A 133 13.73 22.49 -3.77
C GLY A 133 12.36 21.83 -3.71
N GLY A 134 12.29 20.50 -3.92
CA GLY A 134 11.06 19.72 -3.72
C GLY A 134 9.96 19.92 -4.76
N CYS A 135 10.24 20.64 -5.85
CA CYS A 135 9.29 20.89 -6.94
C CYS A 135 9.53 20.03 -8.18
N SER A 136 10.67 19.36 -8.26
CA SER A 136 11.15 18.69 -9.48
C SER A 136 11.71 17.31 -9.16
N PHE A 137 11.65 16.41 -10.12
CA PHE A 137 12.29 15.10 -10.06
C PHE A 137 12.68 14.64 -11.47
N SER A 138 13.62 13.72 -11.55
CA SER A 138 13.97 13.05 -12.80
C SER A 138 13.70 11.57 -12.73
N LYS A 139 13.23 10.99 -13.83
CA LYS A 139 13.25 9.55 -14.05
C LYS A 139 14.58 9.16 -14.64
N CYS A 140 15.15 8.10 -14.12
CA CYS A 140 16.44 7.57 -14.56
C CYS A 140 16.28 6.19 -15.21
N SER A 141 17.25 5.80 -16.00
CA SER A 141 17.41 4.43 -16.47
C SER A 141 17.86 3.50 -15.33
N GLU A 142 17.88 2.21 -15.58
CA GLU A 142 18.41 1.19 -14.66
C GLU A 142 19.91 1.37 -14.32
N THR A 143 20.64 2.19 -15.07
CA THR A 143 22.05 2.55 -14.80
C THR A 143 22.20 3.92 -14.15
N GLY A 144 21.09 4.63 -13.89
CA GLY A 144 21.09 5.95 -13.25
C GLY A 144 21.17 7.15 -14.19
N LYS A 145 21.21 6.92 -15.52
CA LYS A 145 21.18 8.02 -16.50
C LYS A 145 19.82 8.68 -16.52
N ILE A 146 19.77 10.02 -16.44
CA ILE A 146 18.53 10.78 -16.54
C ILE A 146 17.92 10.56 -17.94
N LEU A 147 16.66 10.13 -17.96
CA LEU A 147 15.86 9.96 -19.17
C LEU A 147 15.05 11.21 -19.46
N TRP A 148 14.36 11.74 -18.46
CA TRP A 148 13.62 12.98 -18.52
C TRP A 148 13.49 13.61 -17.13
N THR A 149 13.13 14.89 -17.08
CA THR A 149 12.94 15.65 -15.85
C THR A 149 11.57 16.32 -15.86
N PHE A 150 10.85 16.19 -14.76
CA PHE A 150 9.68 16.99 -14.47
C PHE A 150 10.11 18.23 -13.69
N GLU A 151 9.80 19.41 -14.22
CA GLU A 151 10.02 20.68 -13.56
C GLU A 151 8.67 21.27 -13.15
N GLY A 152 8.41 21.26 -11.86
CA GLY A 152 7.19 21.79 -11.27
C GLY A 152 7.40 23.20 -10.69
N THR A 153 6.34 24.01 -10.71
CA THR A 153 6.32 25.33 -10.07
C THR A 153 5.95 25.24 -8.58
N PHE A 154 5.23 24.19 -8.20
CA PHE A 154 4.74 23.97 -6.84
C PHE A 154 5.40 22.74 -6.22
N PRO A 155 5.58 22.72 -4.89
CA PRO A 155 6.10 21.55 -4.19
C PRO A 155 5.31 20.28 -4.48
N ILE A 156 6.04 19.18 -4.67
CA ILE A 156 5.48 17.83 -4.80
C ILE A 156 5.09 17.35 -3.40
N THR A 157 3.84 17.00 -3.21
CA THR A 157 3.28 16.57 -1.93
C THR A 157 2.81 15.13 -1.91
N ALA A 158 2.55 14.56 -3.09
CA ALA A 158 2.19 13.16 -3.26
C ALA A 158 2.81 12.61 -4.56
N PHE A 159 3.11 11.32 -4.57
CA PHE A 159 3.78 10.67 -5.69
C PHE A 159 3.36 9.20 -5.78
N ALA A 160 3.04 8.73 -6.97
CA ALA A 160 2.78 7.34 -7.27
C ALA A 160 3.40 6.98 -8.62
N ALA A 161 4.00 5.79 -8.71
CA ALA A 161 4.61 5.33 -9.94
C ALA A 161 4.16 3.89 -10.24
N LYS A 162 3.73 3.66 -11.46
CA LYS A 162 3.41 2.37 -12.06
C LYS A 162 4.29 2.18 -13.30
N GLU A 163 4.27 1.01 -13.91
CA GLU A 163 5.17 0.70 -15.03
C GLU A 163 5.17 1.77 -16.13
N ASN A 164 3.99 2.21 -16.58
CA ASN A 164 3.84 3.12 -17.71
C ASN A 164 3.59 4.58 -17.30
N TYR A 165 3.22 4.84 -16.04
CA TYR A 165 2.75 6.14 -15.59
C TYR A 165 3.36 6.57 -14.28
N THR A 166 3.63 7.86 -14.16
CA THR A 166 3.99 8.53 -12.91
C THR A 166 2.96 9.61 -12.61
N ALA A 167 2.30 9.51 -11.47
CA ALA A 167 1.36 10.52 -11.00
C ALA A 167 2.01 11.37 -9.91
N VAL A 168 1.83 12.69 -10.01
CA VAL A 168 2.42 13.69 -9.13
C VAL A 168 1.32 14.60 -8.59
N GLY A 169 1.18 14.65 -7.29
CA GLY A 169 0.31 15.57 -6.57
C GLY A 169 1.08 16.79 -6.08
N LEU A 170 0.55 17.97 -6.29
CA LEU A 170 1.19 19.23 -6.00
C LEU A 170 0.50 19.99 -4.86
N SER A 171 1.24 20.90 -4.23
CA SER A 171 0.74 21.70 -3.10
C SER A 171 -0.37 22.69 -3.48
N ASN A 172 -0.51 23.03 -4.76
CA ASN A 172 -1.60 23.86 -5.26
C ASN A 172 -2.88 23.05 -5.58
N GLY A 173 -2.90 21.74 -5.33
CA GLY A 173 -4.05 20.88 -5.57
C GLY A 173 -4.16 20.31 -6.98
N THR A 174 -3.14 20.46 -7.80
CA THR A 174 -3.09 19.87 -9.14
C THR A 174 -2.45 18.46 -9.08
N ILE A 175 -2.98 17.55 -9.86
CA ILE A 175 -2.41 16.23 -10.15
C ILE A 175 -1.97 16.22 -11.60
N LYS A 176 -0.73 15.80 -11.84
CA LYS A 176 -0.21 15.55 -13.20
C LYS A 176 0.13 14.09 -13.36
N VAL A 177 -0.25 13.51 -14.49
CA VAL A 177 0.16 12.16 -14.88
C VAL A 177 1.11 12.26 -16.05
N LEU A 178 2.27 11.65 -15.89
CA LEU A 178 3.35 11.67 -16.84
C LEU A 178 3.50 10.27 -17.47
N ASN A 179 3.76 10.24 -18.76
CA ASN A 179 4.16 9.04 -19.47
C ASN A 179 5.61 8.68 -19.08
N ASN A 180 5.84 7.44 -18.66
CA ASN A 180 7.17 7.01 -18.19
C ASN A 180 8.21 6.88 -19.29
N GLU A 181 7.81 6.73 -20.54
CA GLU A 181 8.74 6.60 -21.66
C GLU A 181 9.43 7.94 -21.99
N ASN A 182 8.65 9.03 -22.02
CA ASN A 182 9.12 10.32 -22.55
C ASN A 182 8.93 11.52 -21.61
N GLY A 183 8.27 11.35 -20.46
CA GLY A 183 8.00 12.41 -19.48
C GLY A 183 6.91 13.40 -19.90
N SER A 184 6.19 13.16 -20.99
CA SER A 184 5.11 14.05 -21.40
C SER A 184 3.94 14.01 -20.40
N THR A 185 3.36 15.16 -20.11
CA THR A 185 2.15 15.25 -19.27
C THR A 185 0.95 14.82 -20.11
N GLU A 186 0.29 13.73 -19.71
CA GLU A 186 -0.92 13.22 -20.34
C GLU A 186 -2.19 13.73 -19.68
N ILE A 187 -2.14 13.96 -18.37
CA ILE A 187 -3.27 14.46 -17.58
C ILE A 187 -2.79 15.62 -16.72
N ASP A 188 -3.57 16.69 -16.69
CA ASP A 188 -3.46 17.83 -15.79
C ASP A 188 -4.85 18.05 -15.17
N PHE A 189 -5.00 17.70 -13.89
CA PHE A 189 -6.31 17.60 -13.26
C PHE A 189 -6.27 18.18 -11.84
N ALA A 190 -7.29 18.93 -11.48
CA ALA A 190 -7.49 19.45 -10.14
C ALA A 190 -8.79 18.90 -9.55
N PRO A 191 -8.76 18.00 -8.55
CA PRO A 191 -9.98 17.47 -7.93
C PRO A 191 -10.82 18.53 -7.23
N GLY A 192 -10.20 19.60 -6.70
CA GLY A 192 -10.88 20.72 -6.08
C GLY A 192 -11.65 20.36 -4.81
N GLY A 193 -12.51 21.26 -4.35
CA GLY A 193 -13.50 20.99 -3.30
C GLY A 193 -13.03 21.19 -1.84
N SER A 194 -11.80 21.65 -1.61
CA SER A 194 -11.27 22.00 -0.29
C SER A 194 -10.78 23.43 -0.27
N ASP A 195 -10.77 24.06 0.92
CA ASP A 195 -10.34 25.45 1.08
C ASP A 195 -8.85 25.62 0.74
N TYR A 196 -8.04 24.63 1.11
CA TYR A 196 -6.62 24.54 0.80
C TYR A 196 -6.35 23.25 0.01
N PRO A 197 -6.32 23.32 -1.32
CA PRO A 197 -6.44 22.13 -2.18
C PRO A 197 -5.17 21.30 -2.34
N VAL A 198 -4.27 21.24 -1.36
CA VAL A 198 -3.05 20.43 -1.41
C VAL A 198 -3.37 18.95 -1.60
N ILE A 199 -2.63 18.27 -2.48
CA ILE A 199 -2.74 16.82 -2.65
C ILE A 199 -1.92 16.14 -1.56
N LEU A 200 -2.55 15.36 -0.69
CA LEU A 200 -1.93 14.74 0.47
C LEU A 200 -1.65 13.25 0.27
N GLY A 201 -2.46 12.58 -0.53
CA GLY A 201 -2.31 11.17 -0.90
C GLY A 201 -2.71 10.97 -2.34
N LEU A 202 -2.05 10.04 -3.02
CA LEU A 202 -2.24 9.80 -4.44
C LEU A 202 -1.86 8.36 -4.78
N ASP A 203 -2.66 7.72 -5.60
CA ASP A 203 -2.29 6.52 -6.36
C ASP A 203 -2.96 6.54 -7.74
N ILE A 204 -2.43 5.75 -8.65
CA ILE A 204 -2.92 5.57 -10.01
C ILE A 204 -3.06 4.08 -10.30
N SER A 205 -4.09 3.70 -11.05
CA SER A 205 -4.25 2.31 -11.50
C SER A 205 -3.15 1.89 -12.46
N GLU A 206 -2.88 0.59 -12.57
CA GLU A 206 -1.81 0.05 -13.43
C GLU A 206 -1.98 0.45 -14.90
N ASP A 207 -3.22 0.53 -15.37
CA ASP A 207 -3.58 0.95 -16.74
C ASP A 207 -3.64 2.47 -16.93
N GLY A 208 -3.42 3.25 -15.87
CA GLY A 208 -3.46 4.71 -15.90
C GLY A 208 -4.86 5.32 -16.08
N GLN A 209 -5.94 4.51 -16.02
CA GLN A 209 -7.29 5.01 -16.26
C GLN A 209 -7.91 5.66 -15.04
N TYR A 210 -7.56 5.20 -13.84
CA TYR A 210 -8.11 5.71 -12.60
C TYR A 210 -7.05 6.45 -11.78
N ILE A 211 -7.44 7.57 -11.19
CA ILE A 211 -6.63 8.32 -10.23
C ILE A 211 -7.43 8.42 -8.93
N ALA A 212 -6.81 8.00 -7.84
CA ALA A 212 -7.36 8.13 -6.50
C ALA A 212 -6.50 9.10 -5.68
N SER A 213 -7.13 10.06 -5.01
CA SER A 213 -6.42 11.08 -4.26
C SER A 213 -7.14 11.48 -2.98
N ILE A 214 -6.35 11.92 -1.99
CA ILE A 214 -6.84 12.67 -0.84
C ILE A 214 -6.28 14.08 -0.95
N SER A 215 -7.14 15.07 -0.86
CA SER A 215 -6.77 16.47 -0.97
C SER A 215 -7.37 17.32 0.15
N GLY A 216 -6.71 18.43 0.44
CA GLY A 216 -7.22 19.54 1.23
C GLY A 216 -6.83 19.55 2.69
N HIS A 217 -6.81 20.79 3.20
CA HIS A 217 -6.91 21.15 4.61
C HIS A 217 -8.21 21.92 4.78
N ASN A 218 -8.90 21.73 5.88
CA ASN A 218 -10.30 22.08 6.06
C ASN A 218 -11.16 21.43 4.95
N HIS A 219 -12.05 20.54 5.34
CA HIS A 219 -12.80 19.71 4.41
C HIS A 219 -11.92 18.79 3.56
N GLN A 220 -11.09 17.99 4.21
CA GLN A 220 -10.29 16.96 3.56
C GLN A 220 -11.19 16.01 2.78
N ARG A 221 -10.76 15.63 1.57
CA ARG A 221 -11.63 14.94 0.62
C ARG A 221 -10.89 13.82 -0.08
N PHE A 222 -11.49 12.63 -0.13
CA PHE A 222 -11.14 11.57 -1.06
C PHE A 222 -11.84 11.79 -2.40
N VAL A 223 -11.13 11.58 -3.49
CA VAL A 223 -11.64 11.65 -4.86
C VAL A 223 -11.10 10.48 -5.66
N LEU A 224 -12.01 9.76 -6.33
CA LEU A 224 -11.69 8.80 -7.37
C LEU A 224 -12.18 9.36 -8.70
N SER A 225 -11.31 9.40 -9.69
CA SER A 225 -11.61 9.88 -11.03
C SER A 225 -11.21 8.85 -12.08
N HIS A 226 -11.87 8.88 -13.22
CA HIS A 226 -11.67 8.01 -14.35
C HIS A 226 -11.38 8.83 -15.60
N ARG A 227 -10.48 8.33 -16.44
CA ARG A 227 -10.12 8.95 -17.71
C ARG A 227 -11.21 8.72 -18.75
N GLU A 228 -11.76 9.80 -19.27
CA GLU A 228 -12.67 9.80 -20.43
C GLU A 228 -12.02 10.60 -21.56
N GLU A 229 -11.48 9.92 -22.56
CA GLU A 229 -10.68 10.52 -23.64
C GLU A 229 -9.47 11.31 -23.08
N ASN A 230 -9.50 12.64 -23.20
CA ASN A 230 -8.44 13.54 -22.72
C ASN A 230 -8.78 14.26 -21.42
N GLN A 231 -9.84 13.86 -20.74
CA GLN A 231 -10.30 14.49 -19.49
C GLN A 231 -10.36 13.48 -18.36
N GLN A 232 -10.15 13.99 -17.14
CA GLN A 232 -10.32 13.20 -15.93
C GLN A 232 -11.64 13.60 -15.28
N LYS A 233 -12.56 12.64 -15.14
CA LYS A 233 -13.90 12.83 -14.59
C LYS A 233 -14.00 12.21 -13.20
N ILE A 234 -14.47 12.98 -12.23
CA ILE A 234 -14.74 12.47 -10.88
C ILE A 234 -15.93 11.51 -10.95
N ILE A 235 -15.71 10.25 -10.55
CA ILE A 235 -16.74 9.21 -10.51
C ILE A 235 -17.21 8.93 -9.08
N TYR A 236 -16.38 9.23 -8.08
CA TYR A 236 -16.72 9.11 -6.69
C TYR A 236 -15.94 10.13 -5.85
N HIS A 237 -16.56 10.64 -4.78
CA HIS A 237 -15.88 11.46 -3.79
C HIS A 237 -16.55 11.38 -2.42
N ARG A 238 -15.74 11.60 -1.39
CA ARG A 238 -16.20 11.66 0.00
C ARG A 238 -15.47 12.77 0.74
N PHE A 239 -16.22 13.67 1.39
CA PHE A 239 -15.65 14.58 2.38
C PHE A 239 -15.49 13.88 3.72
N PHE A 240 -14.40 14.14 4.40
CA PHE A 240 -14.18 13.61 5.73
C PHE A 240 -14.75 14.55 6.79
N GLU A 241 -15.30 13.99 7.86
CA GLU A 241 -15.84 14.77 8.98
C GLU A 241 -14.72 15.49 9.74
N HIS A 242 -13.54 14.90 9.77
CA HIS A 242 -12.35 15.42 10.44
C HIS A 242 -11.13 15.24 9.53
N ASP A 243 -10.30 16.26 9.46
CA ASP A 243 -9.02 16.16 8.78
C ASP A 243 -8.11 15.15 9.51
N SER A 244 -7.43 14.30 8.76
CA SER A 244 -6.44 13.40 9.31
C SER A 244 -5.16 14.16 9.63
N PRO A 245 -4.65 14.14 10.88
CA PRO A 245 -3.37 14.72 11.23
C PRO A 245 -2.19 13.82 10.81
N TYR A 246 -2.48 12.65 10.22
CA TYR A 246 -1.49 11.64 9.85
C TYR A 246 -1.26 11.65 8.35
N ARG A 247 -0.15 11.00 7.95
CA ARG A 247 0.12 10.73 6.54
C ARG A 247 -1.08 10.01 5.92
N THR A 248 -1.52 10.52 4.78
CA THR A 248 -2.58 9.88 3.99
C THR A 248 -1.98 8.77 3.12
N ILE A 249 -2.70 7.66 3.04
CA ILE A 249 -2.39 6.52 2.19
C ILE A 249 -3.57 6.32 1.28
N VAL A 250 -3.29 6.25 -0.01
CA VAL A 250 -4.23 5.83 -1.04
C VAL A 250 -3.56 4.68 -1.78
N HIS A 251 -4.29 3.61 -2.03
CA HIS A 251 -3.75 2.41 -2.64
C HIS A 251 -4.80 1.71 -3.50
N PHE A 252 -4.47 1.45 -4.78
CA PHE A 252 -5.26 0.55 -5.62
C PHE A 252 -4.90 -0.89 -5.26
N GLY A 253 -5.91 -1.70 -4.98
CA GLY A 253 -5.73 -3.12 -4.73
C GLY A 253 -5.15 -3.85 -5.94
N LYS A 254 -4.45 -4.96 -5.70
CA LYS A 254 -3.88 -5.83 -6.74
C LYS A 254 -4.92 -6.29 -7.77
N ASP A 255 -6.17 -6.44 -7.35
CA ASP A 255 -7.29 -6.82 -8.21
C ASP A 255 -7.71 -5.70 -9.20
N GLY A 256 -7.20 -4.47 -9.02
CA GLY A 256 -7.59 -3.30 -9.80
C GLY A 256 -9.03 -2.83 -9.58
N LYS A 257 -9.77 -3.46 -8.65
CA LYS A 257 -11.19 -3.18 -8.40
C LYS A 257 -11.43 -2.37 -7.14
N ARG A 258 -10.57 -2.52 -6.14
CA ARG A 258 -10.69 -1.84 -4.86
C ARG A 258 -9.73 -0.69 -4.75
N VAL A 259 -10.16 0.37 -4.08
CA VAL A 259 -9.33 1.50 -3.70
C VAL A 259 -9.41 1.67 -2.19
N PHE A 260 -8.27 1.58 -1.54
CA PHE A 260 -8.12 1.79 -0.11
C PHE A 260 -7.66 3.22 0.16
N PHE A 261 -8.26 3.86 1.15
CA PHE A 261 -7.85 5.20 1.57
C PHE A 261 -8.07 5.39 3.07
N ASN A 262 -7.07 5.93 3.77
CA ASN A 262 -7.23 6.20 5.18
C ASN A 262 -7.81 7.60 5.42
N PHE A 263 -8.56 7.71 6.50
CA PHE A 263 -9.04 8.98 7.05
C PHE A 263 -8.88 8.96 8.57
N TYR A 264 -9.27 10.02 9.27
CA TYR A 264 -9.15 10.07 10.70
C TYR A 264 -9.89 8.90 11.38
N LYS A 265 -9.14 8.00 12.03
CA LYS A 265 -9.62 6.77 12.70
C LYS A 265 -10.36 5.78 11.79
N GLY A 266 -10.08 5.77 10.51
CA GLY A 266 -10.76 4.87 9.60
C GLY A 266 -10.00 4.54 8.32
N LEU A 267 -10.45 3.47 7.69
CA LEU A 267 -10.11 3.05 6.33
C LEU A 267 -11.38 2.99 5.51
N GLY A 268 -11.39 3.68 4.39
CA GLY A 268 -12.40 3.51 3.35
C GLY A 268 -11.91 2.49 2.31
N ILE A 269 -12.81 1.65 1.87
CA ILE A 269 -12.59 0.70 0.78
C ILE A 269 -13.70 0.95 -0.23
N TYR A 270 -13.33 1.46 -1.39
CA TYR A 270 -14.27 1.69 -2.47
C TYR A 270 -14.11 0.63 -3.55
N ASP A 271 -15.20 -0.05 -3.87
CA ASP A 271 -15.24 -1.03 -4.96
C ASP A 271 -15.75 -0.34 -6.23
N ILE A 272 -14.91 -0.37 -7.28
CA ILE A 272 -15.15 0.36 -8.55
C ILE A 272 -16.30 -0.28 -9.34
N GLU A 273 -16.43 -1.61 -9.32
CA GLU A 273 -17.44 -2.34 -10.09
C GLU A 273 -18.83 -2.17 -9.47
N SER A 274 -18.96 -2.42 -8.17
CA SER A 274 -20.22 -2.29 -7.44
C SER A 274 -20.59 -0.84 -7.10
N LYS A 275 -19.62 0.09 -7.20
CA LYS A 275 -19.74 1.50 -6.82
C LYS A 275 -20.15 1.68 -5.35
N ALA A 276 -19.70 0.77 -4.51
CA ALA A 276 -20.01 0.75 -3.09
C ALA A 276 -18.77 1.10 -2.25
N GLU A 277 -18.99 1.85 -1.19
CA GLU A 277 -17.98 2.09 -0.16
C GLU A 277 -18.29 1.29 1.10
N GLN A 278 -17.25 0.71 1.67
CA GLN A 278 -17.27 0.13 3.00
C GLN A 278 -16.21 0.83 3.85
N THR A 279 -16.51 1.00 5.14
CA THR A 279 -15.57 1.63 6.08
C THR A 279 -15.26 0.70 7.24
N LEU A 280 -13.98 0.72 7.63
CA LEU A 280 -13.48 0.00 8.80
C LEU A 280 -12.90 1.02 9.80
N GLU A 281 -13.19 0.83 11.07
CA GLU A 281 -12.58 1.63 12.14
C GLU A 281 -11.13 1.20 12.34
N LEU A 282 -10.20 2.16 12.30
CA LEU A 282 -8.79 1.96 12.64
C LEU A 282 -8.49 2.71 13.93
N LYS A 283 -7.96 1.99 14.92
CA LYS A 283 -7.51 2.60 16.18
C LYS A 283 -6.14 3.25 16.02
N ASP A 284 -5.31 2.67 15.17
CA ASP A 284 -3.91 3.00 15.00
C ASP A 284 -3.68 3.84 13.73
N LYS A 285 -2.58 4.58 13.70
CA LYS A 285 -2.09 5.24 12.50
C LYS A 285 -1.67 4.18 11.48
N LEU A 286 -2.30 4.16 10.31
CA LEU A 286 -1.93 3.27 9.21
C LEU A 286 -0.50 3.58 8.71
N ILE A 287 0.33 2.55 8.59
CA ILE A 287 1.72 2.62 8.11
C ILE A 287 1.84 2.08 6.70
N SER A 288 1.28 0.88 6.43
CA SER A 288 1.29 0.25 5.12
C SER A 288 0.06 -0.63 4.91
N ILE A 289 -0.22 -0.90 3.64
CA ILE A 289 -1.19 -1.86 3.15
C ILE A 289 -0.41 -2.85 2.30
N GLU A 290 -0.60 -4.13 2.56
CA GLU A 290 0.01 -5.22 1.83
C GLU A 290 -1.08 -6.22 1.44
N GLU A 291 -0.92 -6.91 0.32
CA GLU A 291 -1.93 -7.84 -0.16
C GLU A 291 -1.30 -9.20 -0.50
N THR A 292 -1.92 -10.27 -0.01
CA THR A 292 -1.79 -11.62 -0.55
C THR A 292 -2.83 -11.81 -1.65
N ASP A 293 -2.97 -13.02 -2.18
CA ASP A 293 -4.00 -13.33 -3.18
C ASP A 293 -5.42 -13.23 -2.60
N ASP A 294 -5.59 -13.56 -1.32
CA ASP A 294 -6.90 -13.65 -0.66
C ASP A 294 -7.13 -12.61 0.44
N LEU A 295 -6.08 -11.94 0.93
CA LEU A 295 -6.15 -11.08 2.09
C LEU A 295 -5.49 -9.73 1.86
N THR A 296 -6.06 -8.71 2.47
CA THR A 296 -5.44 -7.40 2.64
C THR A 296 -4.98 -7.26 4.09
N LEU A 297 -3.73 -6.88 4.27
CA LEU A 297 -3.06 -6.75 5.55
C LEU A 297 -2.76 -5.28 5.82
N LEU A 298 -3.19 -4.78 6.96
CA LEU A 298 -2.95 -3.40 7.39
C LEU A 298 -1.95 -3.39 8.53
N LEU A 299 -0.84 -2.69 8.38
CA LEU A 299 0.06 -2.41 9.47
C LEU A 299 -0.27 -1.05 10.07
N GLY A 300 -0.74 -1.03 11.30
CA GLY A 300 -0.98 0.16 12.08
C GLY A 300 0.07 0.36 13.18
N LYS A 301 0.23 1.60 13.65
CA LYS A 301 1.15 1.92 14.77
C LYS A 301 0.53 2.95 15.70
N GLU A 302 0.54 2.64 17.00
CA GLU A 302 0.31 3.60 18.07
C GLU A 302 1.48 3.54 19.07
N LYS A 303 2.28 4.63 19.15
CA LYS A 303 3.54 4.69 19.92
C LYS A 303 4.49 3.56 19.49
N ASN A 304 4.81 2.62 20.38
CA ASN A 304 5.67 1.46 20.12
C ASN A 304 4.87 0.17 19.87
N THR A 305 3.53 0.25 19.83
CA THR A 305 2.69 -0.90 19.53
C THR A 305 2.33 -0.87 18.05
N TYR A 306 2.57 -1.98 17.39
CA TYR A 306 2.15 -2.23 16.02
C TYR A 306 0.99 -3.22 16.01
N THR A 307 0.02 -2.98 15.16
CA THR A 307 -1.14 -3.86 14.98
C THR A 307 -1.22 -4.28 13.51
N VAL A 308 -1.29 -5.58 13.28
CA VAL A 308 -1.61 -6.14 11.96
C VAL A 308 -3.08 -6.50 11.97
N SER A 309 -3.86 -5.87 11.11
CA SER A 309 -5.27 -6.20 10.87
C SER A 309 -5.40 -6.94 9.54
N VAL A 310 -6.22 -7.98 9.52
CA VAL A 310 -6.40 -8.87 8.37
C VAL A 310 -7.82 -8.70 7.85
N ILE A 311 -7.95 -8.39 6.57
CA ILE A 311 -9.21 -8.17 5.87
C ILE A 311 -9.29 -9.18 4.73
N ASP A 312 -10.43 -9.82 4.55
CA ASP A 312 -10.68 -10.73 3.44
C ASP A 312 -11.11 -9.97 2.15
N ASN A 313 -11.30 -10.70 1.07
CA ASN A 313 -11.75 -10.14 -0.21
C ASN A 313 -13.20 -9.63 -0.19
N THR A 314 -13.97 -9.90 0.87
CA THR A 314 -15.30 -9.32 1.10
C THR A 314 -15.26 -8.04 1.95
N ASN A 315 -14.04 -7.54 2.22
CA ASN A 315 -13.76 -6.39 3.08
C ASN A 315 -14.18 -6.61 4.56
N THR A 316 -14.25 -7.85 5.00
CA THR A 316 -14.55 -8.20 6.39
C THR A 316 -13.26 -8.29 7.19
N LEU A 317 -13.23 -7.68 8.38
CA LEU A 317 -12.12 -7.83 9.32
C LEU A 317 -12.15 -9.23 9.92
N GLU A 318 -11.22 -10.09 9.51
CA GLU A 318 -11.10 -11.48 9.97
C GLU A 318 -10.39 -11.59 11.33
N GLY A 319 -9.47 -10.66 11.60
CA GLY A 319 -8.75 -10.63 12.87
C GLY A 319 -7.68 -9.57 12.93
N ALA A 320 -7.11 -9.42 14.12
CA ALA A 320 -5.97 -8.54 14.33
C ALA A 320 -5.09 -9.08 15.46
N PHE A 321 -3.79 -8.82 15.36
CA PHE A 321 -2.85 -9.07 16.45
C PHE A 321 -1.90 -7.90 16.61
N SER A 322 -1.41 -7.70 17.83
CA SER A 322 -0.52 -6.58 18.16
C SER A 322 0.77 -7.06 18.79
N PHE A 323 1.84 -6.29 18.60
CA PHE A 323 3.14 -6.52 19.20
C PHE A 323 3.85 -5.19 19.45
N THR A 324 4.81 -5.19 20.38
CA THR A 324 5.63 -4.01 20.68
C THR A 324 6.95 -4.11 19.97
N ALA A 325 7.38 -3.04 19.30
CA ALA A 325 8.66 -2.94 18.60
C ALA A 325 9.10 -1.47 18.48
N ASP A 326 10.39 -1.24 18.32
CA ASP A 326 10.93 0.07 17.95
C ASP A 326 10.78 0.31 16.45
N SER A 327 11.00 -0.75 15.64
CA SER A 327 10.81 -0.76 14.20
C SER A 327 10.13 -2.05 13.73
N ALA A 328 9.27 -1.93 12.73
CA ALA A 328 8.62 -3.06 12.12
C ALA A 328 8.34 -2.79 10.64
N PHE A 329 8.26 -3.85 9.86
CA PHE A 329 7.73 -3.85 8.50
C PHE A 329 6.79 -5.03 8.29
N LEU A 330 5.96 -4.93 7.29
CA LEU A 330 5.08 -5.98 6.80
C LEU A 330 5.24 -6.03 5.30
N HIS A 331 5.48 -7.21 4.73
CA HIS A 331 5.42 -7.48 3.30
C HIS A 331 4.59 -8.73 3.05
N ALA A 332 3.89 -8.75 1.94
CA ALA A 332 3.11 -9.90 1.52
C ALA A 332 3.42 -10.25 0.06
N THR A 333 3.55 -11.54 -0.21
CA THR A 333 3.72 -12.08 -1.57
C THR A 333 2.95 -13.39 -1.65
N ASP A 334 2.10 -13.55 -2.66
CA ASP A 334 1.26 -14.73 -2.82
C ASP A 334 0.52 -15.07 -1.50
N ASN A 335 0.79 -16.22 -0.91
CA ASN A 335 0.21 -16.65 0.37
C ASN A 335 1.18 -16.52 1.56
N ASN A 336 2.29 -15.78 1.41
CA ASN A 336 3.29 -15.60 2.45
C ASN A 336 3.27 -14.18 3.00
N ILE A 337 3.37 -14.09 4.32
CA ILE A 337 3.50 -12.84 5.06
C ILE A 337 4.89 -12.80 5.69
N TYR A 338 5.62 -11.73 5.47
CA TYR A 338 6.90 -11.46 6.11
C TYR A 338 6.74 -10.32 7.10
N LEU A 339 6.92 -10.64 8.37
CA LEU A 339 6.83 -9.67 9.46
C LEU A 339 8.20 -9.43 10.05
N GLY A 340 8.69 -8.20 9.88
CA GLY A 340 9.91 -7.74 10.53
C GLY A 340 9.61 -7.06 11.87
N LYS A 341 10.40 -7.37 12.89
CA LYS A 341 10.32 -6.77 14.20
C LYS A 341 11.73 -6.60 14.77
N ASP A 342 12.15 -5.36 14.98
CA ASP A 342 13.46 -4.99 15.53
C ASP A 342 14.63 -5.71 14.86
N ASN A 343 15.08 -6.84 15.43
CA ASN A 343 16.20 -7.63 14.94
C ASN A 343 15.76 -9.02 14.45
N SER A 344 14.52 -9.20 14.03
CA SER A 344 14.03 -10.49 13.54
C SER A 344 13.05 -10.36 12.40
N ILE A 345 13.05 -11.35 11.52
CA ILE A 345 12.07 -11.51 10.43
C ILE A 345 11.42 -12.88 10.61
N SER A 346 10.10 -12.92 10.47
CA SER A 346 9.30 -14.14 10.52
C SER A 346 8.52 -14.29 9.24
N LYS A 347 8.49 -15.53 8.69
CA LYS A 347 7.59 -15.92 7.61
C LYS A 347 6.37 -16.62 8.21
N ILE A 348 5.21 -16.19 7.79
CA ILE A 348 3.92 -16.76 8.16
C ILE A 348 3.23 -17.15 6.86
N GLN A 349 2.86 -18.41 6.74
CA GLN A 349 2.09 -18.90 5.60
C GLN A 349 0.60 -18.82 5.93
N VAL A 350 -0.17 -18.32 4.98
CA VAL A 350 -1.64 -18.28 5.07
C VAL A 350 -2.20 -19.44 4.27
N THR A 351 -3.04 -20.24 4.90
CA THR A 351 -3.81 -21.29 4.25
C THR A 351 -5.30 -21.07 4.52
N ARG A 352 -6.12 -21.38 3.53
CA ARG A 352 -7.58 -21.28 3.62
C ARG A 352 -8.15 -22.70 3.75
N GLU A 353 -8.81 -22.99 4.87
CA GLU A 353 -9.46 -24.28 5.16
C GLU A 353 -10.95 -24.29 4.82
#